data_67399c9650649cfb5cacdc4442a59b48
#
_entry.id   67399c9650649cfb5cacdc4442a59b48
#
_cell.length_a   1.000
_cell.length_b   1.000
_cell.length_c   1.000
_cell.angle_alpha   90.00
_cell.angle_beta   90.00
_cell.angle_gamma   90.00
#
_symmetry.space_group_name_H-M   'P 1'
#
loop_
_entity.id
_entity.type
_entity.pdbx_description
1 polymer ?
#
loop_
_entity_poly.entity_id
_entity_poly.type
_entity_poly.pdbx_seq_one_letter_code
_entity_poly.pdbx_strand_id
1 'polypeptide(L)'
;PETSNHDAIIEVSLKNQSDNVVIKISDNGVGLPQDRSRLFEPYITTREKGTGLGLAIVKKIIEEHGGVLKLEDSAPFENTGIIGALISIELPKSKNL
;
A
#
# COMPACT_ATOMS: atom_id res chain seq x y z
N PRO A 1 -14.04 5.95 0.89
CA PRO A 1 -14.52 6.51 -0.37
C PRO A 1 -16.01 6.65 -0.38
N GLU A 2 -16.44 7.67 -1.04
CA GLU A 2 -17.83 8.06 -1.10
C GLU A 2 -18.71 7.08 -1.86
N THR A 3 -18.10 6.18 -2.61
CA THR A 3 -18.83 5.19 -3.38
C THR A 3 -19.02 3.86 -2.67
N SER A 4 -18.47 3.75 -1.47
CA SER A 4 -18.53 2.52 -0.73
C SER A 4 -19.87 2.39 -0.01
N ASN A 5 -20.48 1.20 -0.07
CA ASN A 5 -21.70 0.86 0.66
C ASN A 5 -21.45 -0.08 1.81
N HIS A 6 -20.21 -0.21 2.23
CA HIS A 6 -19.82 -1.09 3.32
C HIS A 6 -18.91 -0.33 4.30
N ASP A 7 -18.77 -0.89 5.48
CA ASP A 7 -17.89 -0.30 6.47
C ASP A 7 -16.44 -0.32 6.00
N ALA A 8 -15.72 0.75 6.28
CA ALA A 8 -14.31 0.81 5.95
C ALA A 8 -13.52 -0.12 6.86
N ILE A 9 -12.68 -0.94 6.27
CA ILE A 9 -11.81 -1.85 7.01
C ILE A 9 -10.39 -1.65 6.53
N ILE A 10 -9.48 -1.50 7.47
CA ILE A 10 -8.05 -1.44 7.20
C ILE A 10 -7.39 -2.53 8.04
N GLU A 11 -6.65 -3.41 7.38
CA GLU A 11 -5.92 -4.46 8.06
C GLU A 11 -4.43 -4.21 7.94
N VAL A 12 -3.74 -4.27 9.07
CA VAL A 12 -2.29 -4.08 9.11
C VAL A 12 -1.68 -5.36 9.68
N SER A 13 -0.69 -5.90 8.97
CA SER A 13 0.04 -7.05 9.48
C SER A 13 1.53 -6.75 9.45
N LEU A 14 2.25 -7.37 10.36
CA LEU A 14 3.69 -7.24 10.47
C LEU A 14 4.28 -8.63 10.54
N LYS A 15 5.22 -8.91 9.66
CA LYS A 15 5.92 -10.20 9.67
C LYS A 15 7.40 -9.94 9.92
N ASN A 16 7.90 -10.54 10.98
CA ASN A 16 9.28 -10.42 11.38
C ASN A 16 10.06 -11.60 10.80
N GLN A 17 10.90 -11.33 9.81
CA GLN A 17 11.71 -12.34 9.17
C GLN A 17 13.16 -12.20 9.66
N SER A 18 14.02 -13.15 9.27
CA SER A 18 15.39 -13.14 9.79
C SER A 18 16.18 -11.90 9.36
N ASP A 19 16.02 -11.47 8.12
CA ASP A 19 16.82 -10.35 7.59
C ASP A 19 16.01 -9.10 7.32
N ASN A 20 14.68 -9.19 7.39
CA ASN A 20 13.85 -8.04 7.07
C ASN A 20 12.53 -8.11 7.82
N VAL A 21 11.80 -7.00 7.74
CA VAL A 21 10.45 -6.90 8.28
C VAL A 21 9.53 -6.57 7.13
N VAL A 22 8.40 -7.27 7.05
CA VAL A 22 7.40 -7.03 6.02
C VAL A 22 6.15 -6.47 6.67
N ILE A 23 5.72 -5.30 6.21
CA ILE A 23 4.51 -4.65 6.69
C ILE A 23 3.52 -4.66 5.54
N LYS A 24 2.31 -5.15 5.80
CA LYS A 24 1.25 -5.16 4.80
C LYS A 24 0.06 -4.39 5.33
N ILE A 25 -0.44 -3.47 4.52
CA ILE A 25 -1.60 -2.67 4.85
C ILE A 25 -2.60 -2.85 3.73
N SER A 26 -3.76 -3.40 4.05
CA SER A 26 -4.80 -3.59 3.05
C SER A 26 -6.07 -2.88 3.46
N ASP A 27 -6.85 -2.48 2.47
CA ASP A 27 -8.14 -1.84 2.70
C ASP A 27 -9.19 -2.50 1.81
N ASN A 28 -10.46 -2.29 2.17
CA ASN A 28 -11.58 -2.81 1.41
C ASN A 28 -12.27 -1.72 0.58
N GLY A 29 -11.49 -0.74 0.11
CA GLY A 29 -12.00 0.32 -0.74
C GLY A 29 -12.19 -0.13 -2.17
N VAL A 30 -12.14 0.81 -3.09
CA VAL A 30 -12.40 0.54 -4.51
C VAL A 30 -11.25 -0.18 -5.20
N GLY A 31 -10.13 -0.38 -4.52
CA GLY A 31 -8.98 -1.06 -5.08
C GLY A 31 -8.10 -0.12 -5.90
N LEU A 32 -7.12 -0.72 -6.56
CA LEU A 32 -6.19 0.01 -7.39
C LEU A 32 -6.74 0.15 -8.81
N PRO A 33 -6.37 1.21 -9.54
CA PRO A 33 -6.76 1.31 -10.94
C PRO A 33 -6.13 0.18 -11.74
N GLN A 34 -6.72 -0.12 -12.91
CA GLN A 34 -6.16 -1.15 -13.78
C GLN A 34 -4.78 -0.76 -14.29
N ASP A 35 -4.61 0.49 -14.68
CA ASP A 35 -3.31 0.98 -15.12
C ASP A 35 -2.56 1.50 -13.91
N ARG A 36 -1.56 0.75 -13.47
CA ARG A 36 -0.76 1.05 -12.29
C ARG A 36 0.62 1.58 -12.62
N SER A 37 0.92 1.69 -13.90
CA SER A 37 2.28 2.02 -14.33
C SER A 37 2.74 3.40 -13.86
N ARG A 38 1.81 4.29 -13.55
CA ARG A 38 2.13 5.66 -13.18
C ARG A 38 1.77 6.00 -11.74
N LEU A 39 1.45 5.02 -10.91
CA LEU A 39 1.00 5.29 -9.54
C LEU A 39 2.08 5.95 -8.68
N PHE A 40 3.34 5.72 -8.99
CA PHE A 40 4.44 6.30 -8.23
C PHE A 40 5.01 7.56 -8.84
N GLU A 41 4.44 8.03 -9.95
CA GLU A 41 4.91 9.28 -10.54
C GLU A 41 4.36 10.47 -9.76
N PRO A 42 5.18 11.52 -9.58
CA PRO A 42 4.69 12.72 -8.90
C PRO A 42 3.50 13.33 -9.64
N TYR A 43 2.58 13.91 -8.89
CA TYR A 43 1.42 14.63 -9.41
C TYR A 43 0.38 13.75 -10.08
N ILE A 44 0.46 12.42 -9.91
CA ILE A 44 -0.58 11.52 -10.39
C ILE A 44 -1.44 11.12 -9.21
N THR A 45 -2.73 11.35 -9.31
CA THR A 45 -3.67 10.99 -8.26
C THR A 45 -5.03 10.68 -8.85
N THR A 46 -5.75 9.74 -8.21
CA THR A 46 -7.13 9.45 -8.56
C THR A 46 -8.11 10.17 -7.62
N ARG A 47 -7.60 10.94 -6.68
CA ARG A 47 -8.41 11.68 -5.71
C ARG A 47 -8.49 13.14 -6.09
N GLU A 48 -9.70 13.70 -5.97
CA GLU A 48 -9.92 15.10 -6.30
C GLU A 48 -9.02 16.05 -5.53
N LYS A 49 -8.81 15.77 -4.25
CA LYS A 49 -8.06 16.67 -3.37
C LYS A 49 -6.63 16.23 -3.15
N GLY A 50 -6.20 15.20 -3.86
CA GLY A 50 -4.83 14.73 -3.70
C GLY A 50 -3.84 15.58 -4.48
N THR A 51 -2.64 15.71 -3.96
CA THR A 51 -1.57 16.43 -4.64
C THR A 51 -0.87 15.57 -5.68
N GLY A 52 -1.04 14.25 -5.60
CA GLY A 52 -0.33 13.33 -6.48
C GLY A 52 1.11 13.08 -6.08
N LEU A 53 1.51 13.50 -4.90
CA LEU A 53 2.90 13.33 -4.44
C LEU A 53 3.08 12.21 -3.43
N GLY A 54 1.99 11.77 -2.78
CA GLY A 54 2.09 10.88 -1.62
C GLY A 54 2.85 9.59 -1.89
N LEU A 55 2.45 8.84 -2.92
CA LEU A 55 3.09 7.56 -3.22
C LEU A 55 4.54 7.73 -3.68
N ALA A 56 4.82 8.77 -4.47
CA ALA A 56 6.18 9.02 -4.92
C ALA A 56 7.12 9.30 -3.74
N ILE A 57 6.65 10.08 -2.78
CA ILE A 57 7.43 10.42 -1.60
C ILE A 57 7.66 9.19 -0.72
N VAL A 58 6.60 8.42 -0.47
CA VAL A 58 6.70 7.21 0.34
C VAL A 58 7.67 6.21 -0.29
N LYS A 59 7.54 6.00 -1.60
CA LYS A 59 8.44 5.08 -2.30
C LYS A 59 9.90 5.51 -2.16
N LYS A 60 10.15 6.80 -2.31
CA LYS A 60 11.52 7.31 -2.17
C LYS A 60 12.07 7.08 -0.78
N ILE A 61 11.28 7.36 0.25
CA ILE A 61 11.71 7.16 1.63
C ILE A 61 12.03 5.68 1.89
N ILE A 62 11.16 4.78 1.45
CA ILE A 62 11.36 3.35 1.63
C ILE A 62 12.66 2.90 0.92
N GLU A 63 12.87 3.37 -0.30
CA GLU A 63 14.05 2.99 -1.07
C GLU A 63 15.33 3.55 -0.46
N GLU A 64 15.27 4.73 0.12
CA GLU A 64 16.42 5.31 0.81
C GLU A 64 16.82 4.51 2.05
N HIS A 65 15.87 3.76 2.61
CA HIS A 65 16.14 2.86 3.72
C HIS A 65 16.50 1.43 3.26
N GLY A 66 16.69 1.26 1.98
CA GLY A 66 17.04 -0.05 1.42
C GLY A 66 15.87 -0.98 1.29
N GLY A 67 14.65 -0.45 1.37
CA GLY A 67 13.45 -1.26 1.32
C GLY A 67 12.80 -1.30 -0.04
N VAL A 68 11.69 -2.03 -0.11
CA VAL A 68 10.90 -2.20 -1.33
C VAL A 68 9.44 -1.90 -1.00
N LEU A 69 8.79 -1.14 -1.87
CA LEU A 69 7.37 -0.85 -1.75
C LEU A 69 6.65 -1.44 -2.95
N LYS A 70 5.57 -2.18 -2.69
CA LYS A 70 4.75 -2.77 -3.76
C LYS A 70 3.30 -2.44 -3.53
N LEU A 71 2.58 -2.23 -4.62
CA LEU A 71 1.13 -2.07 -4.60
C LEU A 71 0.50 -3.27 -5.30
N GLU A 72 -0.46 -3.91 -4.64
CA GLU A 72 -1.09 -5.11 -5.13
C GLU A 72 -2.58 -5.08 -4.81
N ASP A 73 -3.33 -6.02 -5.36
CA ASP A 73 -4.71 -6.23 -4.93
C ASP A 73 -4.69 -6.94 -3.58
N SER A 74 -5.60 -6.56 -2.70
CA SER A 74 -5.74 -7.28 -1.44
C SER A 74 -6.33 -8.65 -1.69
N ALA A 75 -6.14 -9.57 -0.73
CA ALA A 75 -6.95 -10.79 -0.72
C ALA A 75 -8.41 -10.39 -0.48
N PRO A 76 -9.37 -11.21 -0.98
CA PRO A 76 -10.77 -10.90 -0.71
C PRO A 76 -11.05 -10.84 0.79
N PHE A 77 -11.77 -9.80 1.22
CA PHE A 77 -12.16 -9.67 2.61
C PHE A 77 -13.25 -10.69 2.94
N GLU A 78 -13.12 -11.32 4.10
CA GLU A 78 -14.09 -12.32 4.52
C GLU A 78 -15.50 -11.73 4.58
N ASN A 79 -16.47 -12.54 4.23
CA ASN A 79 -17.89 -12.24 4.27
C ASN A 79 -18.36 -11.28 3.17
N THR A 80 -17.46 -10.65 2.44
CA THR A 80 -17.87 -9.70 1.41
C THR A 80 -17.33 -10.05 0.04
N GLY A 81 -16.19 -10.75 -0.04
CA GLY A 81 -15.53 -11.00 -1.31
C GLY A 81 -14.92 -9.75 -1.93
N ILE A 82 -14.89 -8.65 -1.21
CA ILE A 82 -14.38 -7.38 -1.75
C ILE A 82 -12.87 -7.41 -1.81
N ILE A 83 -12.33 -7.03 -2.96
CA ILE A 83 -10.90 -6.94 -3.18
C ILE A 83 -10.53 -5.46 -3.25
N GLY A 84 -9.77 -4.99 -2.28
CA GLY A 84 -9.29 -3.62 -2.25
C GLY A 84 -7.83 -3.53 -2.62
N ALA A 85 -7.13 -2.58 -2.02
CA ALA A 85 -5.71 -2.35 -2.28
C ALA A 85 -4.85 -2.90 -1.16
N LEU A 86 -3.66 -3.34 -1.50
CA LEU A 86 -2.66 -3.81 -0.55
C LEU A 86 -1.35 -3.07 -0.80
N ILE A 87 -0.81 -2.47 0.26
CA ILE A 87 0.53 -1.90 0.23
C ILE A 87 1.43 -2.85 0.99
N SER A 88 2.50 -3.29 0.34
CA SER A 88 3.49 -4.17 0.97
C SER A 88 4.82 -3.44 1.06
N ILE A 89 5.36 -3.34 2.26
CA ILE A 89 6.61 -2.65 2.53
C ILE A 89 7.58 -3.66 3.14
N GLU A 90 8.73 -3.81 2.51
CA GLU A 90 9.77 -4.70 3.03
C GLU A 90 10.97 -3.84 3.41
N LEU A 91 11.40 -3.94 4.66
CA LEU A 91 12.52 -3.16 5.17
C LEU A 91 13.60 -4.09 5.70
N PRO A 92 14.87 -3.84 5.35
CA PRO A 92 15.95 -4.65 5.92
C PRO A 92 16.14 -4.32 7.39
N LYS A 93 16.55 -5.31 8.16
CA LYS A 93 16.92 -5.09 9.55
C LYS A 93 18.32 -4.52 9.62
N SER A 94 18.53 -3.59 10.54
CA SER A 94 19.86 -3.06 10.76
C SER A 94 20.69 -4.07 11.51
N LYS A 95 21.92 -4.26 11.06
CA LYS A 95 22.86 -5.18 11.72
C LYS A 95 23.67 -4.49 12.78
N ASN A 96 23.55 -3.18 12.90
CA ASN A 96 24.38 -2.40 13.80
C ASN A 96 23.64 -1.91 15.04
N LEU A 97 22.47 -2.43 15.26
CA LEU A 97 21.67 -2.06 16.44
C LEU A 97 21.67 -3.15 17.49
#